data_e308ba71e9921a64d6729a857d0c9151
#
_entry.id   e308ba71e9921a64d6729a857d0c9151
#
_cell.length_a   1.000
_cell.length_b   1.000
_cell.length_c   1.000
_cell.angle_alpha   90.00
_cell.angle_beta   90.00
_cell.angle_gamma   90.00
#
_symmetry.space_group_name_H-M   'P 1'
#
loop_
_entity.id
_entity.type
_entity.pdbx_description
1 polymer ?
#
loop_
_entity_poly.entity_id
_entity_poly.type
_entity_poly.pdbx_seq_one_letter_code
_entity_poly.pdbx_strand_id
1 'polypeptide(L)'
;MTEPRGRTPSTGRDASWLVSADLLAVALAFIGQIILTHALLAEHYGWMVLAIDLYASLFLVVDLGLPTLIARDGTRAPSLVPAAVWRTYRLQAVAVLPFILGAVLLRPESLLDVQAPVELLLAASLIALVHVASYAPRSGLRVLGEARLEALTKDVERGLTVVLYGLLAWQGSTSATAFTCAFLLGALAGWMLALYWVVKTAPAAPSDVGWDALGSSWTSTAQLVLSALPFAITLGILPYVVRIEKFMVAASGGAELGAVFHVAQLAWLAGLVVPAAVRAALLPVLGDARFNPMRHRKALNNAFDMCFGLLPYGLFGGHLVVTVFAPIAFPEAYLDGTYGASAIDVFTVLLAGWGMTLLATPTYTALMAGERPWRFTLFIALVLLAATALGAVLVLNGSSDPGQKLYAAAAASSLSAGVLLMLSWWMSGEFAAIVARRDEWILAMVCTSFIVGGLISGTWWWVVGLPLFGFTRQGWKAARSTLD
;
A
#
# COMPACT_ATOMS: atom_id res chain seq x y z
N MET A 1 -21.85 -22.21 -35.56
CA MET A 1 -21.90 -21.29 -34.40
C MET A 1 -21.16 -21.99 -33.27
N THR A 2 -19.87 -21.74 -33.12
CA THR A 2 -19.06 -22.21 -31.99
C THR A 2 -19.22 -21.18 -30.88
N GLU A 3 -19.85 -21.58 -29.76
CA GLU A 3 -19.92 -20.74 -28.55
C GLU A 3 -18.50 -20.25 -28.21
N PRO A 4 -18.32 -18.96 -27.95
CA PRO A 4 -17.06 -18.47 -27.42
C PRO A 4 -16.88 -19.13 -26.05
N ARG A 5 -15.81 -19.91 -25.90
CA ARG A 5 -15.36 -20.47 -24.62
C ARG A 5 -14.99 -19.32 -23.68
N GLY A 6 -16.00 -18.68 -23.11
CA GLY A 6 -15.84 -17.85 -21.93
C GLY A 6 -15.38 -18.78 -20.81
N ARG A 7 -14.09 -18.73 -20.46
CA ARG A 7 -13.61 -19.33 -19.21
C ARG A 7 -14.41 -18.69 -18.09
N THR A 8 -15.25 -19.47 -17.42
CA THR A 8 -15.79 -19.10 -16.12
C THR A 8 -14.60 -18.82 -15.21
N PRO A 9 -14.49 -17.60 -14.65
CA PRO A 9 -13.40 -17.26 -13.74
C PRO A 9 -13.38 -18.26 -12.59
N SER A 10 -12.33 -19.04 -12.45
CA SER A 10 -12.15 -19.85 -11.24
C SER A 10 -11.60 -18.92 -10.17
N THR A 11 -12.50 -18.31 -9.40
CA THR A 11 -12.22 -17.24 -8.41
C THR A 11 -11.04 -17.59 -7.49
N GLY A 12 -10.89 -18.86 -7.10
CA GLY A 12 -9.78 -19.30 -6.26
C GLY A 12 -8.42 -19.32 -6.97
N ARG A 13 -8.39 -19.79 -8.23
CA ARG A 13 -7.13 -19.89 -9.00
C ARG A 13 -6.62 -18.50 -9.42
N ASP A 14 -7.52 -17.61 -9.81
CA ASP A 14 -7.17 -16.24 -10.21
C ASP A 14 -6.67 -15.45 -9.00
N ALA A 15 -7.31 -15.61 -7.84
CA ALA A 15 -6.85 -15.01 -6.60
C ALA A 15 -5.44 -15.52 -6.19
N SER A 16 -5.15 -16.81 -6.35
CA SER A 16 -3.84 -17.37 -6.01
C SER A 16 -2.72 -16.81 -6.89
N TRP A 17 -2.97 -16.62 -8.20
CA TRP A 17 -2.00 -15.99 -9.10
C TRP A 17 -1.69 -14.54 -8.68
N LEU A 18 -2.71 -13.74 -8.39
CA LEU A 18 -2.52 -12.35 -7.96
C LEU A 18 -1.78 -12.25 -6.63
N VAL A 19 -2.13 -13.09 -5.65
CA VAL A 19 -1.44 -13.10 -4.35
C VAL A 19 0.03 -13.52 -4.50
N SER A 20 0.30 -14.56 -5.29
CA SER A 20 1.68 -15.03 -5.52
C SER A 20 2.51 -13.95 -6.23
N ALA A 21 1.95 -13.27 -7.23
CA ALA A 21 2.62 -12.17 -7.91
C ALA A 21 2.83 -10.96 -6.98
N ASP A 22 1.85 -10.60 -6.15
CA ASP A 22 2.01 -9.51 -5.19
C ASP A 22 3.12 -9.83 -4.17
N LEU A 23 3.22 -11.07 -3.69
CA LEU A 23 4.32 -11.52 -2.82
C LEU A 23 5.68 -11.48 -3.53
N LEU A 24 5.76 -11.95 -4.77
CA LEU A 24 6.99 -11.88 -5.57
C LEU A 24 7.38 -10.44 -5.86
N ALA A 25 6.43 -9.59 -6.22
CA ALA A 25 6.67 -8.16 -6.46
C ALA A 25 7.20 -7.45 -5.21
N VAL A 26 6.67 -7.80 -4.01
CA VAL A 26 7.18 -7.27 -2.73
C VAL A 26 8.60 -7.77 -2.46
N ALA A 27 8.89 -9.04 -2.68
CA ALA A 27 10.24 -9.60 -2.50
C ALA A 27 11.24 -8.94 -3.45
N LEU A 28 10.90 -8.80 -4.73
CA LEU A 28 11.73 -8.12 -5.73
C LEU A 28 11.93 -6.64 -5.37
N ALA A 29 10.87 -5.94 -4.95
CA ALA A 29 10.99 -4.56 -4.51
C ALA A 29 11.96 -4.44 -3.31
N PHE A 30 11.89 -5.36 -2.34
CA PHE A 30 12.79 -5.38 -1.18
C PHE A 30 14.25 -5.63 -1.60
N ILE A 31 14.51 -6.58 -2.51
CA ILE A 31 15.84 -6.80 -3.09
C ILE A 31 16.35 -5.54 -3.78
N GLY A 32 15.49 -4.86 -4.53
CA GLY A 32 15.83 -3.57 -5.16
C GLY A 32 16.26 -2.52 -4.13
N GLN A 33 15.58 -2.43 -3.00
CA GLN A 33 15.94 -1.50 -1.92
C GLN A 33 17.26 -1.86 -1.25
N ILE A 34 17.56 -3.15 -1.06
CA ILE A 34 18.86 -3.60 -0.57
C ILE A 34 19.97 -3.15 -1.52
N ILE A 35 19.84 -3.37 -2.82
CA ILE A 35 20.83 -2.94 -3.81
C ILE A 35 21.05 -1.42 -3.74
N LEU A 36 19.96 -0.64 -3.66
CA LEU A 36 20.03 0.81 -3.62
C LEU A 36 20.75 1.33 -2.37
N THR A 37 20.45 0.76 -1.19
CA THR A 37 21.08 1.20 0.08
C THR A 37 22.58 0.88 0.14
N HIS A 38 23.05 -0.14 -0.59
CA HIS A 38 24.47 -0.45 -0.72
C HIS A 38 25.17 0.35 -1.82
N ALA A 39 24.46 0.75 -2.87
CA ALA A 39 25.04 1.46 -4.01
C ALA A 39 25.04 2.99 -3.84
N LEU A 40 24.11 3.55 -3.07
CA LEU A 40 23.92 4.99 -2.93
C LEU A 40 24.30 5.46 -1.52
N LEU A 41 24.79 6.70 -1.42
CA LEU A 41 24.85 7.41 -0.15
C LEU A 41 23.43 7.62 0.40
N ALA A 42 23.28 7.68 1.71
CA ALA A 42 21.97 7.83 2.37
C ALA A 42 21.18 9.05 1.87
N GLU A 43 21.87 10.17 1.64
CA GLU A 43 21.28 11.39 1.08
C GLU A 43 20.72 11.15 -0.35
N HIS A 44 21.53 10.57 -1.25
CA HIS A 44 21.12 10.29 -2.63
C HIS A 44 20.00 9.25 -2.70
N TYR A 45 20.04 8.24 -1.84
CA TYR A 45 18.96 7.29 -1.68
C TYR A 45 17.70 7.98 -1.17
N GLY A 46 17.84 8.88 -0.18
CA GLY A 46 16.75 9.72 0.33
C GLY A 46 16.10 10.56 -0.77
N TRP A 47 16.88 11.27 -1.59
CA TRP A 47 16.35 12.04 -2.72
C TRP A 47 15.51 11.17 -3.65
N MET A 48 16.02 10.00 -4.02
CA MET A 48 15.34 9.08 -4.93
C MET A 48 13.99 8.63 -4.36
N VAL A 49 13.97 8.09 -3.12
CA VAL A 49 12.75 7.53 -2.54
C VAL A 49 11.72 8.59 -2.19
N LEU A 50 12.17 9.76 -1.73
CA LEU A 50 11.28 10.88 -1.41
C LEU A 50 10.65 11.47 -2.67
N ALA A 51 11.43 11.69 -3.74
CA ALA A 51 10.91 12.19 -5.01
C ALA A 51 9.90 11.21 -5.62
N ILE A 52 10.22 9.91 -5.68
CA ILE A 52 9.30 8.90 -6.22
C ILE A 52 8.01 8.86 -5.41
N ASP A 53 8.08 8.84 -4.08
CA ASP A 53 6.89 8.76 -3.23
C ASP A 53 6.05 10.04 -3.25
N LEU A 54 6.69 11.21 -3.34
CA LEU A 54 6.02 12.49 -3.44
C LEU A 54 5.23 12.59 -4.74
N TYR A 55 5.88 12.35 -5.88
CA TYR A 55 5.21 12.42 -7.18
C TYR A 55 4.20 11.29 -7.37
N ALA A 56 4.47 10.08 -6.87
CA ALA A 56 3.48 9.00 -6.87
C ALA A 56 2.22 9.39 -6.07
N SER A 57 2.38 10.07 -4.94
CA SER A 57 1.24 10.55 -4.15
C SER A 57 0.51 11.70 -4.82
N LEU A 58 1.24 12.66 -5.38
CA LEU A 58 0.68 13.82 -6.06
C LEU A 58 -0.14 13.44 -7.31
N PHE A 59 0.42 12.58 -8.15
CA PHE A 59 -0.22 12.18 -9.41
C PHE A 59 -1.28 11.09 -9.27
N LEU A 60 -1.39 10.44 -8.11
CA LEU A 60 -2.41 9.39 -7.95
C LEU A 60 -3.85 9.91 -8.04
N VAL A 61 -4.07 11.20 -7.73
CA VAL A 61 -5.38 11.85 -7.96
C VAL A 61 -5.78 11.83 -9.45
N VAL A 62 -4.79 11.86 -10.35
CA VAL A 62 -5.00 11.79 -11.82
C VAL A 62 -5.54 10.43 -12.27
N ASP A 63 -5.48 9.40 -11.42
CA ASP A 63 -6.17 8.12 -11.68
C ASP A 63 -7.68 8.31 -11.88
N LEU A 64 -8.24 9.36 -11.28
CA LEU A 64 -9.66 9.73 -11.36
C LEU A 64 -10.61 8.61 -10.90
N GLY A 65 -10.13 7.53 -10.28
CA GLY A 65 -10.92 6.36 -9.90
C GLY A 65 -11.50 5.56 -11.09
N LEU A 66 -11.12 5.92 -12.33
CA LEU A 66 -11.65 5.29 -13.55
C LEU A 66 -11.26 3.82 -13.70
N PRO A 67 -10.03 3.39 -13.37
CA PRO A 67 -9.67 1.97 -13.35
C PRO A 67 -10.57 1.14 -12.43
N THR A 68 -11.02 1.72 -11.30
CA THR A 68 -11.99 1.07 -10.41
C THR A 68 -13.36 0.88 -11.08
N LEU A 69 -13.80 1.85 -11.88
CA LEU A 69 -15.02 1.71 -12.67
C LEU A 69 -14.87 0.67 -13.78
N ILE A 70 -13.70 0.60 -14.45
CA ILE A 70 -13.42 -0.47 -15.42
C ILE A 70 -13.55 -1.84 -14.72
N ALA A 71 -12.94 -2.01 -13.54
CA ALA A 71 -13.00 -3.25 -12.79
C ALA A 71 -14.44 -3.62 -12.38
N ARG A 72 -15.27 -2.64 -12.02
CA ARG A 72 -16.66 -2.84 -11.59
C ARG A 72 -17.60 -3.15 -12.75
N ASP A 73 -17.51 -2.37 -13.82
CA ASP A 73 -18.52 -2.36 -14.88
C ASP A 73 -18.12 -3.15 -16.13
N GLY A 74 -16.82 -3.34 -16.35
CA GLY A 74 -16.24 -3.93 -17.56
C GLY A 74 -16.68 -5.38 -17.83
N THR A 75 -17.05 -6.13 -16.79
CA THR A 75 -17.58 -7.50 -16.94
C THR A 75 -18.89 -7.56 -17.70
N ARG A 76 -19.65 -6.44 -17.77
CA ARG A 76 -20.93 -6.37 -18.51
C ARG A 76 -20.71 -6.33 -20.02
N ALA A 77 -19.61 -5.72 -20.48
CA ALA A 77 -19.28 -5.60 -21.89
C ALA A 77 -17.73 -5.71 -22.09
N PRO A 78 -17.16 -6.93 -21.99
CA PRO A 78 -15.72 -7.15 -22.08
C PRO A 78 -15.08 -6.65 -23.39
N SER A 79 -15.83 -6.63 -24.49
CA SER A 79 -15.40 -6.11 -25.79
C SER A 79 -15.11 -4.61 -25.80
N LEU A 80 -15.74 -3.84 -24.88
CA LEU A 80 -15.50 -2.40 -24.75
C LEU A 80 -14.35 -2.05 -23.82
N VAL A 81 -13.72 -3.01 -23.14
CA VAL A 81 -12.63 -2.76 -22.19
C VAL A 81 -11.46 -1.99 -22.82
N PRO A 82 -10.93 -2.32 -24.02
CA PRO A 82 -9.87 -1.52 -24.63
C PRO A 82 -10.29 -0.07 -24.89
N ALA A 83 -11.53 0.13 -25.39
CA ALA A 83 -12.07 1.47 -25.62
C ALA A 83 -12.24 2.25 -24.31
N ALA A 84 -12.64 1.59 -23.21
CA ALA A 84 -12.73 2.19 -21.88
C ALA A 84 -11.36 2.61 -21.35
N VAL A 85 -10.30 1.79 -21.56
CA VAL A 85 -8.90 2.13 -21.24
C VAL A 85 -8.47 3.39 -22.01
N TRP A 86 -8.72 3.46 -23.32
CA TRP A 86 -8.38 4.64 -24.12
C TRP A 86 -9.16 5.89 -23.70
N ARG A 87 -10.45 5.73 -23.34
CA ARG A 87 -11.26 6.83 -22.80
C ARG A 87 -10.69 7.33 -21.46
N THR A 88 -10.25 6.41 -20.59
CA THR A 88 -9.57 6.74 -19.33
C THR A 88 -8.32 7.57 -19.59
N TYR A 89 -7.45 7.14 -20.51
CA TYR A 89 -6.24 7.89 -20.84
C TYR A 89 -6.51 9.30 -21.35
N ARG A 90 -7.54 9.50 -22.18
CA ARG A 90 -7.91 10.85 -22.62
C ARG A 90 -8.30 11.76 -21.46
N LEU A 91 -9.06 11.23 -20.50
CA LEU A 91 -9.45 11.99 -19.32
C LEU A 91 -8.27 12.26 -18.39
N GLN A 92 -7.42 11.27 -18.15
CA GLN A 92 -6.20 11.41 -17.37
C GLN A 92 -5.22 12.41 -17.99
N ALA A 93 -5.07 12.42 -19.34
CA ALA A 93 -4.22 13.37 -20.03
C ALA A 93 -4.68 14.83 -19.85
N VAL A 94 -5.97 15.08 -19.76
CA VAL A 94 -6.50 16.41 -19.42
C VAL A 94 -6.33 16.71 -17.95
N ALA A 95 -6.63 15.75 -17.08
CA ALA A 95 -6.57 15.94 -15.63
C ALA A 95 -5.14 16.13 -15.11
N VAL A 96 -4.12 15.61 -15.79
CA VAL A 96 -2.72 15.73 -15.35
C VAL A 96 -2.16 17.15 -15.51
N LEU A 97 -2.66 17.93 -16.45
CA LEU A 97 -2.11 19.26 -16.77
C LEU A 97 -2.01 20.20 -15.57
N PRO A 98 -3.06 20.40 -14.74
CA PRO A 98 -2.94 21.26 -13.56
C PRO A 98 -1.95 20.72 -12.51
N PHE A 99 -1.78 19.39 -12.42
CA PHE A 99 -0.80 18.80 -11.49
C PHE A 99 0.63 18.97 -11.98
N ILE A 100 0.88 18.82 -13.29
CA ILE A 100 2.21 19.15 -13.87
C ILE A 100 2.52 20.63 -13.66
N LEU A 101 1.57 21.52 -13.96
CA LEU A 101 1.76 22.96 -13.76
C LEU A 101 2.01 23.26 -12.27
N GLY A 102 1.22 22.65 -11.36
CA GLY A 102 1.41 22.77 -9.93
C GLY A 102 2.78 22.27 -9.47
N ALA A 103 3.24 21.12 -9.95
CA ALA A 103 4.56 20.58 -9.64
C ALA A 103 5.71 21.51 -10.11
N VAL A 104 5.60 22.07 -11.31
CA VAL A 104 6.61 23.01 -11.85
C VAL A 104 6.63 24.33 -11.09
N LEU A 105 5.46 24.88 -10.73
CA LEU A 105 5.37 26.18 -10.08
C LEU A 105 5.67 26.13 -8.58
N LEU A 106 5.18 25.10 -7.89
CA LEU A 106 5.27 24.97 -6.44
C LEU A 106 6.54 24.25 -5.97
N ARG A 107 7.18 23.50 -6.86
CA ARG A 107 8.37 22.71 -6.58
C ARG A 107 8.27 21.97 -5.25
N PRO A 108 7.28 21.06 -5.10
CA PRO A 108 6.96 20.44 -3.82
C PRO A 108 8.12 19.64 -3.20
N GLU A 109 9.10 19.23 -4.00
CA GLU A 109 10.34 18.58 -3.57
C GLU A 109 11.19 19.49 -2.67
N SER A 110 11.11 20.82 -2.86
CA SER A 110 11.83 21.79 -2.02
C SER A 110 11.30 21.82 -0.58
N LEU A 111 10.05 21.45 -0.35
CA LEU A 111 9.46 21.34 1.00
C LEU A 111 10.03 20.14 1.79
N LEU A 112 10.64 19.18 1.09
CA LEU A 112 11.23 17.98 1.69
C LEU A 112 12.76 18.07 1.74
N ASP A 113 13.33 19.24 1.48
CA ASP A 113 14.79 19.46 1.35
C ASP A 113 15.46 18.50 0.34
N VAL A 114 14.73 18.13 -0.72
CA VAL A 114 15.23 17.27 -1.78
C VAL A 114 15.97 18.13 -2.81
N GLN A 115 17.29 18.15 -2.70
CA GLN A 115 18.20 18.89 -3.61
C GLN A 115 18.65 18.03 -4.79
N ALA A 116 17.75 17.20 -5.30
CA ALA A 116 18.04 16.25 -6.37
C ALA A 116 18.22 16.93 -7.73
N PRO A 117 19.02 16.33 -8.64
CA PRO A 117 19.09 16.77 -10.04
C PRO A 117 17.72 16.78 -10.72
N VAL A 118 17.51 17.73 -11.64
CA VAL A 118 16.23 17.87 -12.36
C VAL A 118 15.88 16.59 -13.12
N GLU A 119 16.87 15.90 -13.65
CA GLU A 119 16.70 14.63 -14.37
C GLU A 119 16.10 13.53 -13.47
N LEU A 120 16.50 13.48 -12.20
CA LEU A 120 15.92 12.56 -11.21
C LEU A 120 14.45 12.91 -10.94
N LEU A 121 14.15 14.20 -10.73
CA LEU A 121 12.79 14.66 -10.47
C LEU A 121 11.86 14.39 -11.66
N LEU A 122 12.35 14.62 -12.89
CA LEU A 122 11.63 14.28 -14.11
C LEU A 122 11.37 12.78 -14.22
N ALA A 123 12.40 11.95 -13.99
CA ALA A 123 12.25 10.50 -14.01
C ALA A 123 11.25 10.02 -12.96
N ALA A 124 11.30 10.54 -11.72
CA ALA A 124 10.35 10.24 -10.66
C ALA A 124 8.91 10.63 -11.03
N SER A 125 8.73 11.81 -11.64
CA SER A 125 7.43 12.27 -12.14
C SER A 125 6.89 11.36 -13.24
N LEU A 126 7.74 10.94 -14.18
CA LEU A 126 7.37 10.01 -15.24
C LEU A 126 7.03 8.62 -14.69
N ILE A 127 7.75 8.11 -13.70
CA ILE A 127 7.42 6.85 -13.01
C ILE A 127 6.00 6.94 -12.45
N ALA A 128 5.68 8.03 -11.75
CA ALA A 128 4.36 8.24 -11.17
C ALA A 128 3.25 8.24 -12.23
N LEU A 129 3.45 8.94 -13.35
CA LEU A 129 2.50 8.97 -14.45
C LEU A 129 2.33 7.61 -15.13
N VAL A 130 3.43 6.88 -15.35
CA VAL A 130 3.39 5.51 -15.91
C VAL A 130 2.65 4.55 -14.99
N HIS A 131 2.87 4.66 -13.67
CA HIS A 131 2.13 3.84 -12.70
C HIS A 131 0.62 4.14 -12.75
N VAL A 132 0.22 5.41 -12.75
CA VAL A 132 -1.20 5.80 -12.90
C VAL A 132 -1.77 5.25 -14.21
N ALA A 133 -1.05 5.39 -15.33
CA ALA A 133 -1.48 4.86 -16.61
C ALA A 133 -1.58 3.32 -16.61
N SER A 134 -0.78 2.61 -15.80
CA SER A 134 -0.78 1.15 -15.74
C SER A 134 -2.03 0.56 -15.07
N TYR A 135 -2.72 1.32 -14.23
CA TYR A 135 -3.89 0.80 -13.49
C TYR A 135 -5.07 0.45 -14.41
N ALA A 136 -5.34 1.25 -15.44
CA ALA A 136 -6.45 1.01 -16.35
C ALA A 136 -6.30 -0.31 -17.13
N PRO A 137 -5.19 -0.61 -17.84
CA PRO A 137 -5.04 -1.88 -18.52
C PRO A 137 -4.95 -3.08 -17.58
N ARG A 138 -4.34 -2.95 -16.39
CA ARG A 138 -4.33 -4.02 -15.38
C ARG A 138 -5.75 -4.35 -14.90
N SER A 139 -6.57 -3.34 -14.61
CA SER A 139 -7.99 -3.54 -14.30
C SER A 139 -8.73 -4.19 -15.46
N GLY A 140 -8.41 -3.82 -16.69
CA GLY A 140 -8.94 -4.44 -17.89
C GLY A 140 -8.60 -5.93 -17.98
N LEU A 141 -7.35 -6.32 -17.76
CA LEU A 141 -6.93 -7.74 -17.76
C LEU A 141 -7.69 -8.56 -16.72
N ARG A 142 -7.91 -8.00 -15.52
CA ARG A 142 -8.69 -8.65 -14.46
C ARG A 142 -10.13 -8.90 -14.89
N VAL A 143 -10.75 -7.94 -15.53
CA VAL A 143 -12.12 -8.03 -16.09
C VAL A 143 -12.21 -9.08 -17.19
N LEU A 144 -11.19 -9.18 -18.02
CA LEU A 144 -11.12 -10.16 -19.10
C LEU A 144 -10.83 -11.61 -18.60
N GLY A 145 -10.68 -11.80 -17.28
CA GLY A 145 -10.36 -13.10 -16.69
C GLY A 145 -8.90 -13.51 -16.87
N GLU A 146 -8.02 -12.56 -17.18
CA GLU A 146 -6.59 -12.78 -17.45
C GLU A 146 -5.72 -12.35 -16.27
N ALA A 147 -6.10 -12.79 -15.06
CA ALA A 147 -5.37 -12.47 -13.81
C ALA A 147 -3.89 -12.88 -13.86
N ARG A 148 -3.57 -13.98 -14.57
CA ARG A 148 -2.19 -14.43 -14.79
C ARG A 148 -1.38 -13.43 -15.60
N LEU A 149 -1.97 -12.80 -16.61
CA LEU A 149 -1.29 -11.80 -17.43
C LEU A 149 -1.10 -10.50 -16.63
N GLU A 150 -2.10 -10.10 -15.81
CA GLU A 150 -1.92 -9.00 -14.86
C GLU A 150 -0.75 -9.25 -13.92
N ALA A 151 -0.68 -10.46 -13.32
CA ALA A 151 0.42 -10.88 -12.47
C ALA A 151 1.78 -10.74 -13.18
N LEU A 152 1.90 -11.30 -14.39
CA LEU A 152 3.12 -11.23 -15.19
C LEU A 152 3.58 -9.79 -15.47
N THR A 153 2.66 -8.84 -15.67
CA THR A 153 3.06 -7.42 -15.90
C THR A 153 3.72 -6.81 -14.69
N LYS A 154 3.28 -7.16 -13.47
CA LYS A 154 3.91 -6.72 -12.21
C LYS A 154 5.29 -7.36 -12.02
N ASP A 155 5.38 -8.65 -12.28
CA ASP A 155 6.63 -9.40 -12.13
C ASP A 155 7.68 -8.93 -13.12
N VAL A 156 7.31 -8.63 -14.38
CA VAL A 156 8.22 -8.05 -15.39
C VAL A 156 8.68 -6.66 -14.98
N GLU A 157 7.77 -5.79 -14.51
CA GLU A 157 8.13 -4.46 -14.02
C GLU A 157 9.18 -4.54 -12.91
N ARG A 158 8.92 -5.34 -11.87
CA ARG A 158 9.80 -5.44 -10.71
C ARG A 158 11.08 -6.22 -11.03
N GLY A 159 10.96 -7.31 -11.76
CA GLY A 159 12.10 -8.14 -12.17
C GLY A 159 13.08 -7.35 -13.05
N LEU A 160 12.59 -6.64 -14.07
CA LEU A 160 13.45 -5.81 -14.92
C LEU A 160 14.12 -4.68 -14.10
N THR A 161 13.38 -4.02 -13.20
CA THR A 161 13.95 -2.99 -12.32
C THR A 161 15.11 -3.55 -11.49
N VAL A 162 14.92 -4.71 -10.84
CA VAL A 162 15.96 -5.33 -9.99
C VAL A 162 17.17 -5.75 -10.81
N VAL A 163 16.96 -6.31 -12.01
CA VAL A 163 18.06 -6.68 -12.91
C VAL A 163 18.87 -5.45 -13.32
N LEU A 164 18.20 -4.36 -13.70
CA LEU A 164 18.88 -3.11 -14.07
C LEU A 164 19.61 -2.49 -12.86
N TYR A 165 19.02 -2.53 -11.66
CA TYR A 165 19.68 -2.11 -10.43
C TYR A 165 20.95 -2.92 -10.15
N GLY A 166 20.86 -4.26 -10.29
CA GLY A 166 22.01 -5.14 -10.13
C GLY A 166 23.12 -4.84 -11.13
N LEU A 167 22.78 -4.56 -12.39
CA LEU A 167 23.77 -4.20 -13.42
C LEU A 167 24.44 -2.86 -13.13
N LEU A 168 23.67 -1.83 -12.72
CA LEU A 168 24.23 -0.53 -12.32
C LEU A 168 25.14 -0.64 -11.11
N ALA A 169 24.74 -1.39 -10.09
CA ALA A 169 25.53 -1.62 -8.89
C ALA A 169 26.81 -2.40 -9.22
N TRP A 170 26.74 -3.43 -10.09
CA TRP A 170 27.90 -4.17 -10.56
C TRP A 170 28.89 -3.28 -11.33
N GLN A 171 28.43 -2.28 -12.08
CA GLN A 171 29.25 -1.29 -12.74
C GLN A 171 29.81 -0.22 -11.79
N GLY A 172 29.49 -0.30 -10.49
CA GLY A 172 29.93 0.67 -9.48
C GLY A 172 29.22 2.03 -9.60
N SER A 173 28.03 2.09 -10.20
CA SER A 173 27.29 3.34 -10.31
C SER A 173 26.80 3.81 -8.93
N THR A 174 27.01 5.09 -8.64
CA THR A 174 26.50 5.80 -7.45
C THR A 174 25.46 6.88 -7.81
N SER A 175 24.98 6.88 -9.04
CA SER A 175 24.06 7.89 -9.56
C SER A 175 22.60 7.54 -9.24
N ALA A 176 21.97 8.25 -8.31
CA ALA A 176 20.55 8.10 -8.00
C ALA A 176 19.66 8.31 -9.24
N THR A 177 20.04 9.21 -10.15
CA THR A 177 19.35 9.44 -11.44
C THR A 177 19.37 8.19 -12.30
N ALA A 178 20.52 7.49 -12.42
CA ALA A 178 20.61 6.28 -13.22
C ALA A 178 19.70 5.16 -12.66
N PHE A 179 19.67 4.97 -11.35
CA PHE A 179 18.77 4.04 -10.70
C PHE A 179 17.28 4.43 -10.87
N THR A 180 16.96 5.73 -10.79
CA THR A 180 15.59 6.20 -11.04
C THR A 180 15.18 5.95 -12.50
N CYS A 181 16.06 6.17 -13.47
CA CYS A 181 15.81 5.84 -14.87
C CYS A 181 15.64 4.32 -15.10
N ALA A 182 16.41 3.49 -14.41
CA ALA A 182 16.25 2.03 -14.44
C ALA A 182 14.85 1.60 -13.92
N PHE A 183 14.36 2.25 -12.85
CA PHE A 183 12.99 2.03 -12.39
C PHE A 183 11.95 2.48 -13.42
N LEU A 184 12.15 3.63 -14.04
CA LEU A 184 11.27 4.11 -15.11
C LEU A 184 11.18 3.10 -16.27
N LEU A 185 12.30 2.52 -16.69
CA LEU A 185 12.33 1.50 -17.75
C LEU A 185 11.54 0.24 -17.34
N GLY A 186 11.68 -0.21 -16.10
CA GLY A 186 10.87 -1.31 -15.56
C GLY A 186 9.37 -0.99 -15.57
N ALA A 187 8.99 0.20 -15.10
CA ALA A 187 7.60 0.65 -15.08
C ALA A 187 7.02 0.76 -16.51
N LEU A 188 7.77 1.31 -17.45
CA LEU A 188 7.36 1.38 -18.86
C LEU A 188 7.16 0.00 -19.47
N ALA A 189 8.06 -0.95 -19.21
CA ALA A 189 7.94 -2.32 -19.69
C ALA A 189 6.66 -2.99 -19.15
N GLY A 190 6.39 -2.87 -17.85
CA GLY A 190 5.16 -3.42 -17.24
C GLY A 190 3.89 -2.78 -17.80
N TRP A 191 3.89 -1.46 -18.00
CA TRP A 191 2.75 -0.73 -18.57
C TRP A 191 2.51 -1.11 -20.03
N MET A 192 3.53 -1.11 -20.88
CA MET A 192 3.42 -1.49 -22.30
C MET A 192 2.92 -2.93 -22.46
N LEU A 193 3.43 -3.84 -21.61
CA LEU A 193 3.00 -5.23 -21.61
C LEU A 193 1.52 -5.36 -21.22
N ALA A 194 1.07 -4.63 -20.20
CA ALA A 194 -0.33 -4.62 -19.78
C ALA A 194 -1.25 -4.11 -20.89
N LEU A 195 -0.85 -3.03 -21.56
CA LEU A 195 -1.61 -2.45 -22.67
C LEU A 195 -1.68 -3.41 -23.86
N TYR A 196 -0.55 -4.02 -24.23
CA TYR A 196 -0.49 -5.03 -25.28
C TYR A 196 -1.46 -6.18 -25.03
N TRP A 197 -1.43 -6.75 -23.82
CA TRP A 197 -2.28 -7.89 -23.48
C TRP A 197 -3.77 -7.52 -23.45
N VAL A 198 -4.16 -6.35 -22.92
CA VAL A 198 -5.56 -5.90 -22.93
C VAL A 198 -6.11 -5.84 -24.35
N VAL A 199 -5.33 -5.28 -25.28
CA VAL A 199 -5.75 -5.16 -26.70
C VAL A 199 -5.84 -6.54 -27.35
N LYS A 200 -4.90 -7.44 -27.03
CA LYS A 200 -4.81 -8.76 -27.65
C LYS A 200 -5.86 -9.76 -27.14
N THR A 201 -6.23 -9.67 -25.86
CA THR A 201 -7.12 -10.65 -25.22
C THR A 201 -8.59 -10.23 -25.24
N ALA A 202 -8.87 -8.95 -25.45
CA ALA A 202 -10.23 -8.49 -25.54
C ALA A 202 -10.97 -9.08 -26.75
N PRO A 203 -12.21 -9.52 -26.60
CA PRO A 203 -13.03 -9.94 -27.72
C PRO A 203 -13.29 -8.76 -28.67
N ALA A 204 -13.47 -9.05 -29.97
CA ALA A 204 -13.83 -8.05 -30.95
C ALA A 204 -15.14 -7.35 -30.55
N ALA A 205 -15.14 -6.01 -30.54
CA ALA A 205 -16.34 -5.25 -30.24
C ALA A 205 -17.28 -5.28 -31.45
N PRO A 206 -18.55 -5.73 -31.29
CA PRO A 206 -19.57 -5.53 -32.31
C PRO A 206 -19.77 -4.03 -32.57
N SER A 207 -20.07 -3.67 -33.82
CA SER A 207 -20.20 -2.26 -34.23
C SER A 207 -21.38 -1.50 -33.59
N ASP A 208 -22.32 -2.21 -33.05
CA ASP A 208 -23.58 -1.71 -32.48
C ASP A 208 -23.58 -1.61 -30.94
N VAL A 209 -22.50 -2.03 -30.26
CA VAL A 209 -22.40 -1.96 -28.80
C VAL A 209 -22.06 -0.55 -28.34
N GLY A 210 -23.02 0.12 -27.70
CA GLY A 210 -22.85 1.46 -27.13
C GLY A 210 -22.24 1.44 -25.71
N TRP A 211 -21.89 2.62 -25.20
CA TRP A 211 -21.34 2.82 -23.85
C TRP A 211 -22.32 2.45 -22.74
N ASP A 212 -23.61 2.45 -23.01
CA ASP A 212 -24.70 2.03 -22.11
C ASP A 212 -24.58 0.56 -21.71
N ALA A 213 -23.93 -0.27 -22.53
CA ALA A 213 -23.65 -1.66 -22.21
C ALA A 213 -22.72 -1.82 -20.98
N LEU A 214 -21.84 -0.84 -20.72
CA LEU A 214 -21.04 -0.79 -19.48
C LEU A 214 -21.85 -0.26 -18.28
N GLY A 215 -22.96 0.45 -18.55
CA GLY A 215 -23.84 1.04 -17.53
C GLY A 215 -24.04 2.54 -17.74
N SER A 216 -25.05 3.10 -17.06
CA SER A 216 -25.45 4.51 -17.20
C SER A 216 -24.32 5.51 -16.90
N SER A 217 -23.40 5.17 -16.01
CA SER A 217 -22.23 6.02 -15.70
C SER A 217 -21.32 6.25 -16.91
N TRP A 218 -21.33 5.37 -17.91
CA TRP A 218 -20.46 5.45 -19.08
C TRP A 218 -21.07 6.23 -20.25
N THR A 219 -22.35 6.58 -20.19
CA THR A 219 -23.07 7.26 -21.29
C THR A 219 -22.56 8.67 -21.52
N SER A 220 -22.19 9.41 -20.47
CA SER A 220 -21.62 10.74 -20.59
C SER A 220 -20.31 10.90 -19.79
N THR A 221 -19.47 11.84 -20.19
CA THR A 221 -18.21 12.12 -19.49
C THR A 221 -18.45 12.69 -18.08
N ALA A 222 -19.46 13.55 -17.93
CA ALA A 222 -19.79 14.13 -16.63
C ALA A 222 -20.28 13.07 -15.64
N GLN A 223 -21.15 12.16 -16.07
CA GLN A 223 -21.63 11.06 -15.23
C GLN A 223 -20.50 10.09 -14.85
N LEU A 224 -19.59 9.82 -15.82
CA LEU A 224 -18.43 8.97 -15.58
C LEU A 224 -17.53 9.56 -14.49
N VAL A 225 -17.15 10.83 -14.59
CA VAL A 225 -16.32 11.52 -13.60
C VAL A 225 -17.02 11.61 -12.24
N LEU A 226 -18.30 11.98 -12.20
CA LEU A 226 -19.06 12.04 -10.94
C LEU A 226 -19.18 10.68 -10.24
N SER A 227 -19.36 9.60 -11.01
CA SER A 227 -19.43 8.23 -10.47
C SER A 227 -18.06 7.74 -9.96
N ALA A 228 -16.97 8.23 -10.54
CA ALA A 228 -15.61 7.89 -10.17
C ALA A 228 -15.07 8.73 -8.99
N LEU A 229 -15.62 9.92 -8.75
CA LEU A 229 -15.12 10.93 -7.82
C LEU A 229 -14.82 10.40 -6.40
N PRO A 230 -15.69 9.62 -5.73
CA PRO A 230 -15.39 9.10 -4.39
C PRO A 230 -14.16 8.17 -4.40
N PHE A 231 -13.98 7.40 -5.48
CA PHE A 231 -12.79 6.54 -5.63
C PHE A 231 -11.55 7.36 -5.92
N ALA A 232 -11.64 8.39 -6.77
CA ALA A 232 -10.55 9.31 -7.08
C ALA A 232 -10.03 10.00 -5.81
N ILE A 233 -10.92 10.56 -4.99
CA ILE A 233 -10.56 11.22 -3.74
C ILE A 233 -9.95 10.22 -2.75
N THR A 234 -10.56 9.05 -2.59
CA THR A 234 -10.03 8.01 -1.69
C THR A 234 -8.62 7.57 -2.10
N LEU A 235 -8.41 7.28 -3.39
CA LEU A 235 -7.10 6.88 -3.91
C LEU A 235 -6.09 8.02 -3.83
N GLY A 236 -6.50 9.26 -4.07
CA GLY A 236 -5.63 10.43 -3.95
C GLY A 236 -5.16 10.70 -2.52
N ILE A 237 -5.99 10.38 -1.52
CA ILE A 237 -5.68 10.61 -0.10
C ILE A 237 -4.87 9.44 0.50
N LEU A 238 -5.19 8.21 0.13
CA LEU A 238 -4.68 6.99 0.77
C LEU A 238 -3.14 6.90 0.84
N PRO A 239 -2.36 7.28 -0.19
CA PRO A 239 -0.90 7.24 -0.11
C PRO A 239 -0.32 8.15 0.96
N TYR A 240 -0.97 9.30 1.19
CA TYR A 240 -0.52 10.24 2.21
C TYR A 240 -0.70 9.69 3.62
N VAL A 241 -1.76 8.92 3.88
CA VAL A 241 -1.97 8.25 5.19
C VAL A 241 -0.78 7.37 5.59
N VAL A 242 -0.07 6.81 4.60
CA VAL A 242 1.08 5.92 4.84
C VAL A 242 2.43 6.65 4.80
N ARG A 243 2.48 7.86 4.21
CA ARG A 243 3.75 8.53 3.88
C ARG A 243 3.94 9.88 4.55
N ILE A 244 2.90 10.43 5.17
CA ILE A 244 2.95 11.81 5.67
C ILE A 244 4.04 12.00 6.74
N GLU A 245 4.23 11.03 7.63
CA GLU A 245 5.26 11.09 8.66
C GLU A 245 6.66 11.08 8.05
N LYS A 246 6.90 10.28 6.99
CA LYS A 246 8.16 10.28 6.26
C LYS A 246 8.46 11.63 5.61
N PHE A 247 7.45 12.24 5.00
CA PHE A 247 7.59 13.59 4.43
C PHE A 247 7.89 14.63 5.50
N MET A 248 7.28 14.53 6.68
CA MET A 248 7.57 15.45 7.80
C MET A 248 8.97 15.23 8.37
N VAL A 249 9.43 13.97 8.46
CA VAL A 249 10.82 13.67 8.85
C VAL A 249 11.79 14.31 7.86
N ALA A 250 11.58 14.13 6.56
CA ALA A 250 12.44 14.71 5.54
C ALA A 250 12.40 16.25 5.57
N ALA A 251 11.22 16.85 5.68
CA ALA A 251 11.06 18.32 5.75
C ALA A 251 11.75 18.95 6.97
N SER A 252 11.92 18.20 8.06
CA SER A 252 12.49 18.73 9.30
C SER A 252 13.91 18.25 9.60
N GLY A 253 14.38 17.19 8.94
CA GLY A 253 15.66 16.56 9.21
C GLY A 253 16.49 16.19 7.97
N GLY A 254 15.97 16.55 6.78
CA GLY A 254 16.66 16.31 5.51
C GLY A 254 16.44 14.92 4.92
N ALA A 255 16.96 14.72 3.72
CA ALA A 255 16.77 13.52 2.93
C ALA A 255 17.40 12.26 3.57
N GLU A 256 18.53 12.41 4.26
CA GLU A 256 19.18 11.30 4.96
C GLU A 256 18.28 10.70 6.05
N LEU A 257 17.66 11.57 6.86
CA LEU A 257 16.74 11.12 7.91
C LEU A 257 15.49 10.47 7.31
N GLY A 258 14.99 11.03 6.20
CA GLY A 258 13.93 10.43 5.39
C GLY A 258 14.30 9.05 4.86
N ALA A 259 15.57 8.82 4.49
CA ALA A 259 16.09 7.53 4.04
C ALA A 259 16.08 6.48 5.16
N VAL A 260 16.55 6.83 6.37
CA VAL A 260 16.52 5.92 7.53
C VAL A 260 15.10 5.53 7.90
N PHE A 261 14.19 6.51 7.96
CA PHE A 261 12.78 6.24 8.22
C PHE A 261 12.17 5.35 7.13
N HIS A 262 12.55 5.56 5.87
CA HIS A 262 12.09 4.71 4.76
C HIS A 262 12.57 3.26 4.91
N VAL A 263 13.83 3.02 5.29
CA VAL A 263 14.36 1.67 5.54
C VAL A 263 13.56 0.97 6.65
N ALA A 264 13.30 1.66 7.77
CA ALA A 264 12.45 1.14 8.83
C ALA A 264 11.01 0.84 8.32
N GLN A 265 10.48 1.71 7.48
CA GLN A 265 9.14 1.59 6.93
C GLN A 265 9.01 0.45 5.90
N LEU A 266 10.08 0.04 5.20
CA LEU A 266 10.06 -1.07 4.23
C LEU A 266 9.59 -2.37 4.87
N ALA A 267 10.12 -2.73 6.02
CA ALA A 267 9.71 -3.93 6.74
C ALA A 267 8.26 -3.84 7.23
N TRP A 268 7.84 -2.67 7.70
CA TRP A 268 6.46 -2.41 8.09
C TRP A 268 5.50 -2.53 6.89
N LEU A 269 5.85 -1.95 5.72
CA LEU A 269 5.07 -2.06 4.49
C LEU A 269 4.97 -3.51 4.00
N ALA A 270 6.05 -4.28 4.08
CA ALA A 270 6.02 -5.71 3.78
C ALA A 270 5.04 -6.46 4.70
N GLY A 271 5.01 -6.10 5.98
CA GLY A 271 4.05 -6.65 6.95
C GLY A 271 2.59 -6.33 6.63
N LEU A 272 2.29 -5.21 5.93
CA LEU A 272 0.93 -4.85 5.53
C LEU A 272 0.30 -5.80 4.49
N VAL A 273 1.08 -6.71 3.91
CA VAL A 273 0.54 -7.81 3.07
C VAL A 273 -0.45 -8.66 3.86
N VAL A 274 -0.23 -8.86 5.17
CA VAL A 274 -1.12 -9.65 6.03
C VAL A 274 -2.50 -8.99 6.17
N PRO A 275 -2.63 -7.73 6.64
CA PRO A 275 -3.92 -7.02 6.63
C PRO A 275 -4.57 -6.96 5.25
N ALA A 276 -3.77 -6.77 4.18
CA ALA A 276 -4.28 -6.74 2.82
C ALA A 276 -4.88 -8.09 2.38
N ALA A 277 -4.25 -9.21 2.74
CA ALA A 277 -4.78 -10.55 2.47
C ALA A 277 -6.09 -10.80 3.21
N VAL A 278 -6.16 -10.43 4.51
CA VAL A 278 -7.40 -10.52 5.29
C VAL A 278 -8.52 -9.71 4.65
N ARG A 279 -8.21 -8.47 4.23
CA ARG A 279 -9.17 -7.60 3.54
C ARG A 279 -9.64 -8.23 2.23
N ALA A 280 -8.72 -8.74 1.41
CA ALA A 280 -9.05 -9.34 0.11
C ALA A 280 -9.97 -10.56 0.26
N ALA A 281 -9.76 -11.38 1.28
CA ALA A 281 -10.62 -12.52 1.58
C ALA A 281 -12.00 -12.11 2.14
N LEU A 282 -12.01 -11.09 2.99
CA LEU A 282 -13.21 -10.65 3.72
C LEU A 282 -14.15 -9.81 2.86
N LEU A 283 -13.63 -8.99 1.96
CA LEU A 283 -14.41 -8.02 1.19
C LEU A 283 -15.56 -8.64 0.38
N PRO A 284 -15.36 -9.72 -0.41
CA PRO A 284 -16.45 -10.38 -1.13
C PRO A 284 -17.47 -11.01 -0.18
N VAL A 285 -17.02 -11.62 0.92
CA VAL A 285 -17.89 -12.26 1.91
C VAL A 285 -18.82 -11.25 2.58
N LEU A 286 -18.32 -10.06 2.92
CA LEU A 286 -19.13 -8.98 3.47
C LEU A 286 -20.05 -8.37 2.42
N GLY A 287 -19.62 -8.27 1.17
CA GLY A 287 -20.46 -7.84 0.05
C GLY A 287 -21.69 -8.75 -0.15
N ASP A 288 -21.47 -10.05 -0.14
CA ASP A 288 -22.56 -11.05 -0.26
C ASP A 288 -23.47 -11.08 0.99
N ALA A 289 -22.88 -10.89 2.17
CA ALA A 289 -23.58 -10.96 3.44
C ALA A 289 -24.32 -9.66 3.82
N ARG A 290 -24.18 -8.58 3.05
CA ARG A 290 -24.68 -7.24 3.41
C ARG A 290 -26.19 -7.18 3.72
N PHE A 291 -27.00 -8.02 3.09
CA PHE A 291 -28.45 -8.12 3.35
C PHE A 291 -28.82 -9.16 4.41
N ASN A 292 -27.83 -9.87 4.99
CA ASN A 292 -28.05 -10.87 6.02
C ASN A 292 -27.21 -10.56 7.28
N PRO A 293 -27.80 -9.88 8.29
CA PRO A 293 -27.08 -9.43 9.48
C PRO A 293 -26.37 -10.56 10.24
N MET A 294 -26.93 -11.78 10.24
CA MET A 294 -26.30 -12.91 10.92
C MET A 294 -25.04 -13.39 10.21
N ARG A 295 -25.09 -13.50 8.86
CA ARG A 295 -23.92 -13.86 8.05
C ARG A 295 -22.84 -12.79 8.14
N HIS A 296 -23.23 -11.51 8.06
CA HIS A 296 -22.33 -10.37 8.20
C HIS A 296 -21.59 -10.42 9.54
N ARG A 297 -22.33 -10.54 10.64
CA ARG A 297 -21.74 -10.62 12.00
C ARG A 297 -20.84 -11.86 12.18
N LYS A 298 -21.23 -13.02 11.62
CA LYS A 298 -20.38 -14.22 11.65
C LYS A 298 -19.07 -14.00 10.87
N ALA A 299 -19.11 -13.40 9.68
CA ALA A 299 -17.92 -13.10 8.89
C ALA A 299 -16.97 -12.15 9.63
N LEU A 300 -17.50 -11.08 10.24
CA LEU A 300 -16.72 -10.16 11.05
C LEU A 300 -16.09 -10.83 12.25
N ASN A 301 -16.83 -11.66 12.98
CA ASN A 301 -16.32 -12.39 14.14
C ASN A 301 -15.16 -13.32 13.75
N ASN A 302 -15.30 -14.06 12.66
CA ASN A 302 -14.23 -14.95 12.18
C ASN A 302 -12.99 -14.13 11.77
N ALA A 303 -13.18 -12.98 11.13
CA ALA A 303 -12.07 -12.10 10.77
C ALA A 303 -11.36 -11.51 12.00
N PHE A 304 -12.10 -11.14 13.05
CA PHE A 304 -11.50 -10.71 14.32
C PHE A 304 -10.73 -11.85 14.99
N ASP A 305 -11.30 -13.07 15.05
CA ASP A 305 -10.60 -14.23 15.61
C ASP A 305 -9.26 -14.47 14.90
N MET A 306 -9.25 -14.36 13.56
CA MET A 306 -8.04 -14.46 12.76
C MET A 306 -7.04 -13.33 13.05
N CYS A 307 -7.50 -12.07 13.10
CA CYS A 307 -6.62 -10.93 13.38
C CYS A 307 -6.00 -11.00 14.78
N PHE A 308 -6.77 -11.32 15.80
CA PHE A 308 -6.25 -11.50 17.16
C PHE A 308 -5.29 -12.68 17.27
N GLY A 309 -5.55 -13.77 16.52
CA GLY A 309 -4.64 -14.91 16.48
C GLY A 309 -3.32 -14.62 15.79
N LEU A 310 -3.33 -13.82 14.69
CA LEU A 310 -2.14 -13.43 13.97
C LEU A 310 -1.30 -12.34 14.67
N LEU A 311 -1.93 -11.55 15.55
CA LEU A 311 -1.29 -10.40 16.17
C LEU A 311 0.01 -10.73 16.92
N PRO A 312 0.08 -11.72 17.84
CA PRO A 312 1.33 -12.05 18.52
C PRO A 312 2.43 -12.50 17.57
N TYR A 313 2.08 -13.33 16.58
CA TYR A 313 3.05 -13.81 15.59
C TYR A 313 3.59 -12.69 14.73
N GLY A 314 2.75 -11.73 14.31
CA GLY A 314 3.17 -10.60 13.52
C GLY A 314 4.04 -9.63 14.31
N LEU A 315 3.68 -9.33 15.56
CA LEU A 315 4.43 -8.43 16.42
C LEU A 315 5.80 -9.03 16.77
N PHE A 316 5.83 -10.19 17.42
CA PHE A 316 7.10 -10.80 17.85
C PHE A 316 7.89 -11.39 16.69
N GLY A 317 7.21 -12.09 15.75
CA GLY A 317 7.85 -12.67 14.58
C GLY A 317 8.39 -11.59 13.65
N GLY A 318 7.64 -10.49 13.43
CA GLY A 318 8.09 -9.35 12.64
C GLY A 318 9.34 -8.71 13.21
N HIS A 319 9.36 -8.45 14.52
CA HIS A 319 10.56 -7.93 15.18
C HIS A 319 11.75 -8.89 15.07
N LEU A 320 11.56 -10.18 15.37
CA LEU A 320 12.61 -11.20 15.27
C LEU A 320 13.19 -11.26 13.86
N VAL A 321 12.32 -11.33 12.84
CA VAL A 321 12.74 -11.36 11.44
C VAL A 321 13.59 -10.13 11.11
N VAL A 322 13.14 -8.94 11.46
CA VAL A 322 13.87 -7.69 11.14
C VAL A 322 15.20 -7.63 11.90
N THR A 323 15.22 -7.99 13.18
CA THR A 323 16.46 -8.02 13.97
C THR A 323 17.51 -8.96 13.38
N VAL A 324 17.10 -10.10 12.81
CA VAL A 324 18.02 -11.09 12.21
C VAL A 324 18.41 -10.69 10.79
N PHE A 325 17.46 -10.22 9.97
CA PHE A 325 17.70 -9.97 8.55
C PHE A 325 18.26 -8.57 8.26
N ALA A 326 17.88 -7.54 9.02
CA ALA A 326 18.34 -6.18 8.73
C ALA A 326 19.86 -6.04 8.73
N PRO A 327 20.64 -6.62 9.69
CA PRO A 327 22.09 -6.57 9.66
C PRO A 327 22.74 -7.25 8.44
N ILE A 328 22.03 -8.19 7.82
CA ILE A 328 22.50 -8.89 6.61
C ILE A 328 22.12 -8.08 5.35
N ALA A 329 20.98 -7.41 5.40
CA ALA A 329 20.36 -6.78 4.23
C ALA A 329 20.77 -5.33 4.03
N PHE A 330 21.05 -4.58 5.09
CA PHE A 330 21.29 -3.13 5.03
C PHE A 330 22.67 -2.75 5.54
N PRO A 331 23.28 -1.66 5.02
CA PRO A 331 24.50 -1.10 5.55
C PRO A 331 24.42 -0.75 7.04
N GLU A 332 25.50 -0.92 7.76
CA GLU A 332 25.59 -0.70 9.21
C GLU A 332 25.14 0.72 9.60
N ALA A 333 25.47 1.73 8.78
CA ALA A 333 25.09 3.11 9.03
C ALA A 333 23.57 3.37 9.22
N TYR A 334 22.71 2.51 8.66
CA TYR A 334 21.26 2.58 8.92
C TYR A 334 20.83 1.90 10.24
N LEU A 335 21.73 1.12 10.85
CA LEU A 335 21.42 0.23 11.97
C LEU A 335 22.13 0.61 13.28
N ASP A 336 23.27 1.29 13.21
CA ASP A 336 24.13 1.64 14.34
C ASP A 336 23.74 2.96 15.03
N GLY A 337 22.77 3.69 14.49
CA GLY A 337 22.34 4.99 15.02
C GLY A 337 23.16 6.17 14.50
N THR A 338 24.04 6.00 13.51
CA THR A 338 24.82 7.08 12.89
C THR A 338 23.95 8.27 12.50
N TYR A 339 22.73 8.02 12.05
CA TYR A 339 21.73 9.05 11.71
C TYR A 339 20.76 9.37 12.86
N GLY A 340 21.14 9.10 14.10
CA GLY A 340 20.37 9.43 15.30
C GLY A 340 19.59 8.27 15.92
N ALA A 341 19.08 7.31 15.14
CA ALA A 341 18.44 6.10 15.65
C ALA A 341 18.61 4.93 14.67
N SER A 342 18.61 3.71 15.20
CA SER A 342 18.61 2.48 14.41
C SER A 342 17.27 2.30 13.67
N ALA A 343 17.31 1.95 12.39
CA ALA A 343 16.10 1.61 11.64
C ALA A 343 15.34 0.42 12.25
N ILE A 344 16.02 -0.49 12.96
CA ILE A 344 15.37 -1.61 13.68
C ILE A 344 14.52 -1.09 14.84
N ASP A 345 15.05 -0.13 15.62
CA ASP A 345 14.32 0.43 16.76
C ASP A 345 13.11 1.25 16.28
N VAL A 346 13.30 2.06 15.23
CA VAL A 346 12.21 2.81 14.58
C VAL A 346 11.13 1.85 14.06
N PHE A 347 11.52 0.76 13.40
CA PHE A 347 10.60 -0.29 12.96
C PHE A 347 9.84 -0.92 14.15
N THR A 348 10.49 -1.14 15.27
CA THR A 348 9.85 -1.73 16.46
C THR A 348 8.70 -0.86 16.97
N VAL A 349 8.84 0.47 16.91
CA VAL A 349 7.74 1.39 17.21
C VAL A 349 6.64 1.30 16.16
N LEU A 350 6.99 1.20 14.86
CA LEU A 350 6.03 1.04 13.77
C LEU A 350 5.22 -0.27 13.87
N LEU A 351 5.78 -1.33 14.49
CA LEU A 351 5.06 -2.59 14.71
C LEU A 351 3.80 -2.42 15.55
N ALA A 352 3.80 -1.51 16.52
CA ALA A 352 2.57 -1.20 17.27
C ALA A 352 1.46 -0.70 16.34
N GLY A 353 1.81 0.19 15.40
CA GLY A 353 0.90 0.66 14.35
C GLY A 353 0.44 -0.45 13.41
N TRP A 354 1.33 -1.38 13.06
CA TRP A 354 0.97 -2.56 12.28
C TRP A 354 -0.10 -3.41 12.99
N GLY A 355 0.06 -3.66 14.28
CA GLY A 355 -0.91 -4.39 15.07
C GLY A 355 -2.28 -3.72 15.09
N MET A 356 -2.32 -2.40 15.29
CA MET A 356 -3.56 -1.62 15.25
C MET A 356 -4.21 -1.66 13.86
N THR A 357 -3.43 -1.60 12.78
CA THR A 357 -3.91 -1.72 11.40
C THR A 357 -4.50 -3.10 11.13
N LEU A 358 -3.86 -4.16 11.60
CA LEU A 358 -4.39 -5.52 11.51
C LEU A 358 -5.75 -5.64 12.20
N LEU A 359 -5.87 -5.12 13.42
CA LEU A 359 -7.11 -5.16 14.21
C LEU A 359 -8.21 -4.24 13.64
N ALA A 360 -7.86 -3.19 12.90
CA ALA A 360 -8.81 -2.34 12.19
C ALA A 360 -9.36 -3.00 10.92
N THR A 361 -8.64 -4.00 10.35
CA THR A 361 -8.96 -4.58 9.04
C THR A 361 -10.39 -5.09 8.90
N PRO A 362 -10.99 -5.82 9.86
CA PRO A 362 -12.36 -6.29 9.71
C PRO A 362 -13.36 -5.14 9.56
N THR A 363 -13.26 -4.11 10.39
CA THR A 363 -14.22 -2.99 10.45
C THR A 363 -14.07 -2.02 9.29
N TYR A 364 -12.86 -1.64 8.90
CA TYR A 364 -12.70 -0.77 7.73
C TYR A 364 -13.05 -1.50 6.43
N THR A 365 -12.86 -2.84 6.37
CA THR A 365 -13.33 -3.64 5.23
C THR A 365 -14.85 -3.65 5.14
N ALA A 366 -15.54 -3.71 6.28
CA ALA A 366 -17.01 -3.58 6.32
C ALA A 366 -17.48 -2.20 5.82
N LEU A 367 -16.77 -1.12 6.19
CA LEU A 367 -17.04 0.22 5.66
C LEU A 367 -16.83 0.28 4.14
N MET A 368 -15.78 -0.36 3.63
CA MET A 368 -15.46 -0.40 2.21
C MET A 368 -16.48 -1.22 1.41
N ALA A 369 -17.00 -2.32 1.98
CA ALA A 369 -18.04 -3.16 1.40
C ALA A 369 -19.42 -2.50 1.41
N GLY A 370 -19.61 -1.39 2.12
CA GLY A 370 -20.88 -0.68 2.28
C GLY A 370 -21.33 0.01 1.00
N GLU A 371 -22.63 0.31 0.93
CA GLU A 371 -23.26 0.93 -0.25
C GLU A 371 -22.91 2.40 -0.46
N ARG A 372 -22.31 3.05 0.54
CA ARG A 372 -22.03 4.49 0.55
C ARG A 372 -20.54 4.76 0.43
N PRO A 373 -19.97 4.83 -0.79
CA PRO A 373 -18.53 5.02 -0.99
C PRO A 373 -18.01 6.30 -0.33
N TRP A 374 -18.81 7.37 -0.23
CA TRP A 374 -18.46 8.60 0.45
C TRP A 374 -18.19 8.44 1.95
N ARG A 375 -18.81 7.45 2.61
CA ARG A 375 -18.49 7.15 4.04
C ARG A 375 -17.06 6.66 4.19
N PHE A 376 -16.61 5.81 3.27
CA PHE A 376 -15.23 5.34 3.28
C PHE A 376 -14.25 6.45 2.92
N THR A 377 -14.57 7.30 1.95
CA THR A 377 -13.77 8.50 1.62
C THR A 377 -13.62 9.43 2.82
N LEU A 378 -14.71 9.73 3.53
CA LEU A 378 -14.70 10.55 4.74
C LEU A 378 -13.84 9.90 5.84
N PHE A 379 -13.99 8.59 6.04
CA PHE A 379 -13.17 7.84 6.99
C PHE A 379 -11.67 8.01 6.72
N ILE A 380 -11.23 7.79 5.49
CA ILE A 380 -9.81 7.94 5.10
C ILE A 380 -9.35 9.40 5.24
N ALA A 381 -10.19 10.38 4.90
CA ALA A 381 -9.87 11.80 5.07
C ALA A 381 -9.67 12.18 6.55
N LEU A 382 -10.50 11.67 7.46
CA LEU A 382 -10.34 11.88 8.89
C LEU A 382 -9.07 11.23 9.45
N VAL A 383 -8.73 10.04 8.96
CA VAL A 383 -7.45 9.36 9.33
C VAL A 383 -6.26 10.19 8.85
N LEU A 384 -6.27 10.70 7.60
CA LEU A 384 -5.20 11.58 7.11
C LEU A 384 -5.09 12.86 7.92
N LEU A 385 -6.21 13.50 8.26
CA LEU A 385 -6.21 14.69 9.09
C LEU A 385 -5.56 14.43 10.45
N ALA A 386 -5.89 13.33 11.09
CA ALA A 386 -5.30 12.92 12.36
C ALA A 386 -3.80 12.60 12.22
N ALA A 387 -3.39 11.86 11.18
CA ALA A 387 -1.98 11.57 10.89
C ALA A 387 -1.18 12.87 10.67
N THR A 388 -1.73 13.81 9.90
CA THR A 388 -1.11 15.12 9.67
C THR A 388 -0.99 15.92 10.96
N ALA A 389 -2.03 15.96 11.80
CA ALA A 389 -1.99 16.69 13.07
C ALA A 389 -0.99 16.07 14.06
N LEU A 390 -0.98 14.73 14.20
CA LEU A 390 -0.02 14.02 15.05
C LEU A 390 1.41 14.20 14.56
N GLY A 391 1.66 14.09 13.27
CA GLY A 391 2.97 14.33 12.67
C GLY A 391 3.43 15.78 12.87
N ALA A 392 2.54 16.76 12.68
CA ALA A 392 2.87 18.18 12.91
C ALA A 392 3.23 18.44 14.36
N VAL A 393 2.51 17.87 15.32
CA VAL A 393 2.77 18.07 16.75
C VAL A 393 4.04 17.34 17.19
N LEU A 394 4.23 16.08 16.81
CA LEU A 394 5.29 15.24 17.33
C LEU A 394 6.61 15.40 16.56
N VAL A 395 6.55 15.57 15.23
CA VAL A 395 7.75 15.62 14.38
C VAL A 395 8.18 17.06 14.12
N LEU A 396 7.29 17.94 13.64
CA LEU A 396 7.67 19.31 13.25
C LEU A 396 7.89 20.23 14.45
N ASN A 397 7.06 20.10 15.51
CA ASN A 397 7.18 20.91 16.72
C ASN A 397 7.92 20.19 17.87
N GLY A 398 8.41 18.98 17.61
CA GLY A 398 9.15 18.17 18.58
C GLY A 398 10.60 18.60 18.72
N SER A 399 11.42 17.67 19.20
CA SER A 399 12.87 17.88 19.39
C SER A 399 13.60 18.16 18.08
N SER A 400 14.70 18.93 18.14
CA SER A 400 15.64 19.08 17.03
C SER A 400 16.58 17.88 16.85
N ASP A 401 16.63 16.98 17.84
CA ASP A 401 17.46 15.78 17.80
C ASP A 401 16.98 14.81 16.70
N PRO A 402 17.86 14.38 15.77
CA PRO A 402 17.51 13.47 14.68
C PRO A 402 16.90 12.16 15.15
N GLY A 403 17.44 11.55 16.21
CA GLY A 403 16.92 10.28 16.74
C GLY A 403 15.53 10.42 17.31
N GLN A 404 15.28 11.48 18.06
CA GLN A 404 13.95 11.75 18.61
C GLN A 404 12.93 12.04 17.53
N LYS A 405 13.30 12.68 16.40
CA LYS A 405 12.42 12.88 15.24
C LYS A 405 11.98 11.56 14.61
N LEU A 406 12.91 10.60 14.46
CA LEU A 406 12.60 9.28 13.91
C LEU A 406 11.63 8.52 14.81
N TYR A 407 11.86 8.51 16.13
CA TYR A 407 10.94 7.88 17.08
C TYR A 407 9.57 8.62 17.13
N ALA A 408 9.57 9.94 17.08
CA ALA A 408 8.35 10.74 17.05
C ALA A 408 7.50 10.44 15.80
N ALA A 409 8.14 10.28 14.64
CA ALA A 409 7.45 9.90 13.40
C ALA A 409 6.87 8.48 13.47
N ALA A 410 7.63 7.52 13.99
CA ALA A 410 7.14 6.16 14.19
C ALA A 410 5.98 6.11 15.20
N ALA A 411 6.07 6.91 16.28
CA ALA A 411 4.98 7.05 17.25
C ALA A 411 3.75 7.72 16.62
N ALA A 412 3.93 8.79 15.81
CA ALA A 412 2.84 9.45 15.10
C ALA A 412 2.13 8.47 14.14
N SER A 413 2.89 7.68 13.39
CA SER A 413 2.35 6.62 12.51
C SER A 413 1.57 5.57 13.29
N SER A 414 2.09 5.11 14.43
CA SER A 414 1.41 4.14 15.28
C SER A 414 0.15 4.71 15.92
N LEU A 415 0.17 5.96 16.39
CA LEU A 415 -1.02 6.64 16.91
C LEU A 415 -2.06 6.87 15.81
N SER A 416 -1.64 7.20 14.60
CA SER A 416 -2.52 7.34 13.43
C SER A 416 -3.22 6.01 13.09
N ALA A 417 -2.52 4.88 13.22
CA ALA A 417 -3.13 3.56 13.11
C ALA A 417 -4.12 3.27 14.25
N GLY A 418 -3.87 3.80 15.46
CA GLY A 418 -4.84 3.79 16.57
C GLY A 418 -6.11 4.58 16.24
N VAL A 419 -5.96 5.76 15.65
CA VAL A 419 -7.10 6.57 15.19
C VAL A 419 -7.86 5.83 14.09
N LEU A 420 -7.16 5.22 13.12
CA LEU A 420 -7.77 4.38 12.08
C LEU A 420 -8.61 3.26 12.71
N LEU A 421 -8.09 2.58 13.73
CA LEU A 421 -8.79 1.53 14.47
C LEU A 421 -10.06 2.07 15.13
N MET A 422 -9.96 3.12 15.92
CA MET A 422 -11.09 3.72 16.66
C MET A 422 -12.17 4.27 15.73
N LEU A 423 -11.78 5.00 14.67
CA LEU A 423 -12.72 5.54 13.70
C LEU A 423 -13.41 4.44 12.90
N SER A 424 -12.69 3.36 12.54
CA SER A 424 -13.30 2.24 11.82
C SER A 424 -14.36 1.55 12.66
N TRP A 425 -14.15 1.41 13.97
CA TRP A 425 -15.13 0.86 14.89
C TRP A 425 -16.37 1.75 15.01
N TRP A 426 -16.14 3.02 15.25
CA TRP A 426 -17.23 3.98 15.40
C TRP A 426 -18.07 4.10 14.14
N MET A 427 -17.43 4.24 12.98
CA MET A 427 -18.14 4.42 11.71
C MET A 427 -18.79 3.15 11.18
N SER A 428 -18.26 1.96 11.50
CA SER A 428 -18.89 0.68 11.12
C SER A 428 -20.15 0.38 11.93
N GLY A 429 -20.27 0.93 13.13
CA GLY A 429 -21.36 0.65 14.06
C GLY A 429 -21.19 -0.68 14.83
N GLU A 430 -20.04 -1.36 14.67
CA GLU A 430 -19.76 -2.68 15.28
C GLU A 430 -19.17 -2.57 16.69
N PHE A 431 -19.27 -1.42 17.34
CA PHE A 431 -18.64 -1.15 18.64
C PHE A 431 -19.04 -2.15 19.72
N ALA A 432 -20.32 -2.56 19.77
CA ALA A 432 -20.79 -3.54 20.75
C ALA A 432 -20.15 -4.92 20.58
N ALA A 433 -19.90 -5.36 19.34
CA ALA A 433 -19.24 -6.63 19.06
C ALA A 433 -17.77 -6.61 19.51
N ILE A 434 -17.15 -5.44 19.46
CA ILE A 434 -15.76 -5.21 19.86
C ILE A 434 -15.62 -5.22 21.38
N VAL A 435 -16.50 -4.50 22.09
CA VAL A 435 -16.49 -4.46 23.56
C VAL A 435 -16.72 -5.85 24.17
N ALA A 436 -17.49 -6.71 23.51
CA ALA A 436 -17.70 -8.09 23.94
C ALA A 436 -16.42 -8.96 23.92
N ARG A 437 -15.34 -8.50 23.27
CA ARG A 437 -14.05 -9.21 23.14
C ARG A 437 -12.97 -8.67 24.09
N ARG A 438 -13.37 -8.30 25.29
CA ARG A 438 -12.49 -7.65 26.29
C ARG A 438 -11.18 -8.40 26.52
N ASP A 439 -11.22 -9.73 26.65
CA ASP A 439 -10.03 -10.53 26.97
C ASP A 439 -9.01 -10.52 25.81
N GLU A 440 -9.49 -10.50 24.57
CA GLU A 440 -8.66 -10.44 23.37
C GLU A 440 -7.97 -9.07 23.26
N TRP A 441 -8.67 -7.99 23.65
CA TRP A 441 -8.09 -6.65 23.70
C TRP A 441 -7.03 -6.51 24.79
N ILE A 442 -7.26 -7.13 25.96
CA ILE A 442 -6.24 -7.19 27.03
C ILE A 442 -5.00 -7.92 26.51
N LEU A 443 -5.16 -9.05 25.82
CA LEU A 443 -4.05 -9.77 25.21
C LEU A 443 -3.29 -8.90 24.19
N ALA A 444 -3.99 -8.18 23.32
CA ALA A 444 -3.39 -7.29 22.33
C ALA A 444 -2.59 -6.16 23.02
N MET A 445 -3.14 -5.54 24.06
CA MET A 445 -2.43 -4.52 24.84
C MET A 445 -1.19 -5.10 25.54
N VAL A 446 -1.29 -6.28 26.12
CA VAL A 446 -0.16 -6.95 26.78
C VAL A 446 0.94 -7.24 25.76
N CYS A 447 0.65 -7.81 24.58
CA CYS A 447 1.63 -8.06 23.53
C CYS A 447 2.34 -6.78 23.10
N THR A 448 1.59 -5.69 22.84
CA THR A 448 2.14 -4.41 22.44
C THR A 448 3.02 -3.81 23.55
N SER A 449 2.58 -3.89 24.81
CA SER A 449 3.35 -3.41 25.96
C SER A 449 4.66 -4.16 26.15
N PHE A 450 4.68 -5.47 25.91
CA PHE A 450 5.91 -6.27 25.98
C PHE A 450 6.94 -5.80 24.92
N ILE A 451 6.52 -5.53 23.69
CA ILE A 451 7.40 -5.04 22.63
C ILE A 451 7.96 -3.66 22.99
N VAL A 452 7.11 -2.73 23.36
CA VAL A 452 7.52 -1.38 23.76
C VAL A 452 8.40 -1.43 25.01
N GLY A 453 8.06 -2.24 25.98
CA GLY A 453 8.86 -2.45 27.20
C GLY A 453 10.23 -3.04 26.91
N GLY A 454 10.33 -4.02 26.01
CA GLY A 454 11.60 -4.59 25.56
C GLY A 454 12.49 -3.56 24.86
N LEU A 455 11.90 -2.71 24.02
CA LEU A 455 12.61 -1.62 23.35
C LEU A 455 13.19 -0.62 24.38
N ILE A 456 12.37 -0.17 25.35
CA ILE A 456 12.79 0.81 26.37
C ILE A 456 13.85 0.23 27.29
N SER A 457 13.75 -1.06 27.67
CA SER A 457 14.70 -1.70 28.60
C SER A 457 15.99 -2.18 27.93
N GLY A 458 16.07 -2.18 26.61
CA GLY A 458 17.20 -2.74 25.86
C GLY A 458 17.38 -4.25 26.06
N THR A 459 16.39 -4.93 26.62
CA THR A 459 16.42 -6.37 26.90
C THR A 459 15.53 -7.12 25.92
N TRP A 460 15.94 -8.31 25.56
CA TRP A 460 15.19 -9.15 24.60
C TRP A 460 14.45 -10.34 25.26
N TRP A 461 14.28 -10.30 26.59
CA TRP A 461 13.47 -11.30 27.31
C TRP A 461 12.02 -11.39 26.81
N TRP A 462 11.50 -10.35 26.18
CA TRP A 462 10.18 -10.33 25.57
C TRP A 462 10.02 -11.33 24.41
N VAL A 463 11.14 -11.75 23.75
CA VAL A 463 11.12 -12.82 22.73
C VAL A 463 10.65 -14.13 23.33
N VAL A 464 10.92 -14.34 24.62
CA VAL A 464 10.44 -15.51 25.39
C VAL A 464 8.89 -15.50 25.50
N GLY A 465 8.26 -14.33 25.39
CA GLY A 465 6.81 -14.23 25.36
C GLY A 465 6.17 -14.86 24.11
N LEU A 466 6.90 -14.98 22.98
CA LEU A 466 6.41 -15.59 21.76
C LEU A 466 5.94 -17.05 21.94
N PRO A 467 6.71 -17.96 22.55
CA PRO A 467 6.24 -19.30 22.87
C PRO A 467 5.05 -19.31 23.84
N LEU A 468 5.05 -18.42 24.84
CA LEU A 468 3.95 -18.33 25.81
C LEU A 468 2.63 -17.96 25.13
N PHE A 469 2.63 -17.03 24.17
CA PHE A 469 1.43 -16.67 23.41
C PHE A 469 1.02 -17.73 22.38
N GLY A 470 1.98 -18.47 21.80
CA GLY A 470 1.71 -19.62 20.93
C GLY A 470 0.96 -20.75 21.61
N PHE A 471 1.11 -20.89 22.93
CA PHE A 471 0.36 -21.86 23.76
C PHE A 471 -0.99 -21.36 24.25
N THR A 472 -1.39 -20.12 23.94
CA THR A 472 -2.73 -19.65 24.30
C THR A 472 -3.80 -20.32 23.44
N ARG A 473 -5.00 -20.54 24.04
CA ARG A 473 -6.16 -21.11 23.34
C ARG A 473 -6.51 -20.34 22.05
N GLN A 474 -6.23 -19.05 22.00
CA GLN A 474 -6.48 -18.17 20.85
C GLN A 474 -5.44 -18.37 19.75
N GLY A 475 -4.16 -18.51 20.08
CA GLY A 475 -3.10 -18.86 19.13
C GLY A 475 -3.36 -20.19 18.44
N TRP A 476 -3.83 -21.20 19.18
CA TRP A 476 -4.23 -22.49 18.62
C TRP A 476 -5.47 -22.42 17.73
N LYS A 477 -6.47 -21.59 18.09
CA LYS A 477 -7.64 -21.36 17.23
C LYS A 477 -7.23 -20.68 15.90
N ALA A 478 -6.34 -19.70 15.95
CA ALA A 478 -5.85 -19.04 14.75
C ALA A 478 -5.04 -20.00 13.86
N ALA A 479 -4.14 -20.79 14.43
CA ALA A 479 -3.38 -21.79 13.69
C ALA A 479 -4.29 -22.85 13.02
N ARG A 480 -5.37 -23.27 13.70
CA ARG A 480 -6.37 -24.18 13.12
C ARG A 480 -7.19 -23.52 11.99
N SER A 481 -7.64 -22.28 12.17
CA SER A 481 -8.46 -21.60 11.15
C SER A 481 -7.67 -21.21 9.89
N THR A 482 -6.35 -21.28 9.91
CA THR A 482 -5.50 -21.10 8.72
C THR A 482 -5.19 -22.42 8.01
N LEU A 483 -5.46 -23.57 8.65
CA LEU A 483 -5.24 -24.90 8.09
C LEU A 483 -6.55 -25.55 7.58
N ASP A 484 -7.71 -25.10 8.03
CA ASP A 484 -9.04 -25.45 7.55
C ASP A 484 -9.52 -24.43 6.47
#